data_15dd4563f90afc3767acae58438344a5
#
_entry.id   15dd4563f90afc3767acae58438344a5
#
_cell.length_a   1.000
_cell.length_b   1.000
_cell.length_c   1.000
_cell.angle_alpha   90.00
_cell.angle_beta   90.00
_cell.angle_gamma   90.00
#
_symmetry.space_group_name_H-M   'P 1'
#
loop_
_entity.id
_entity.type
_entity.pdbx_description
1 polymer ?
#
loop_
_entity_poly.entity_id
_entity_poly.type
_entity_poly.pdbx_seq_one_letter_code
_entity_poly.pdbx_strand_id
1 'polypeptide(L)'
;LNDLYEVLSGASAMPEAALTAVGAARREDVLAVMEEAGGGLYLAMDNCPHQLVLCGDDARMSAAEEGLRQRGAICERLRFRRPYHTPLFDHICGPLERFFAELPVRAPEVEIYSCSTAAPMPPDAERIRELAVRQWALPVRFRETVEAMYGAGIRIFVEVGPRGNLTSFVDDTLRAQPHAA
;
A
#
# COMPACT_ATOMS: atom_id res chain seq x y z
N LEU A 1 6.89 -17.82 8.96
CA LEU A 1 5.65 -17.08 9.23
C LEU A 1 5.45 -16.82 10.73
N ASN A 2 5.65 -17.82 11.62
CA ASN A 2 5.58 -17.64 13.06
C ASN A 2 6.61 -16.61 13.56
N ASP A 3 7.86 -16.69 13.06
CA ASP A 3 8.95 -15.80 13.47
C ASP A 3 8.65 -14.34 13.09
N LEU A 4 8.08 -14.11 11.90
CA LEU A 4 7.64 -12.77 11.49
C LEU A 4 6.48 -12.26 12.36
N TYR A 5 5.53 -13.13 12.70
CA TYR A 5 4.45 -12.80 13.62
C TYR A 5 4.97 -12.46 15.02
N GLU A 6 5.95 -13.20 15.54
CA GLU A 6 6.60 -12.92 16.81
C GLU A 6 7.36 -11.59 16.80
N VAL A 7 8.09 -11.30 15.71
CA VAL A 7 8.76 -10.01 15.52
C VAL A 7 7.75 -8.86 15.53
N LEU A 8 6.63 -9.00 14.81
CA LEU A 8 5.58 -7.98 14.74
C LEU A 8 4.75 -7.88 16.03
N SER A 9 4.57 -8.99 16.75
CA SER A 9 3.80 -9.04 18.00
C SER A 9 4.63 -8.61 19.20
N GLY A 10 5.93 -8.91 19.19
CA GLY A 10 6.87 -8.55 20.26
C GLY A 10 7.34 -7.10 20.21
N ALA A 11 7.02 -6.37 19.16
CA ALA A 11 7.23 -4.92 19.06
C ALA A 11 6.23 -4.21 20.00
N SER A 12 6.57 -4.13 21.27
CA SER A 12 5.73 -3.68 22.40
C SER A 12 5.31 -2.20 22.36
N ALA A 13 5.52 -1.50 21.25
CA ALA A 13 5.16 -0.10 21.05
C ALA A 13 4.70 0.18 19.62
N MET A 14 3.95 -0.74 18.99
CA MET A 14 3.39 -0.46 17.68
C MET A 14 2.29 0.60 17.84
N PRO A 15 2.43 1.80 17.23
CA PRO A 15 1.40 2.82 17.35
C PRO A 15 0.09 2.30 16.77
N GLU A 16 -1.00 2.59 17.45
CA GLU A 16 -2.32 2.40 16.87
C GLU A 16 -2.61 3.54 15.89
N ALA A 17 -3.19 3.19 14.77
CA ALA A 17 -3.69 4.15 13.79
C ALA A 17 -5.00 3.65 13.18
N ALA A 18 -5.86 4.57 12.80
CA ALA A 18 -7.03 4.27 12.00
C ALA A 18 -6.60 4.18 10.52
N LEU A 19 -7.15 3.20 9.82
CA LEU A 19 -7.05 3.13 8.36
C LEU A 19 -8.46 3.18 7.77
N THR A 20 -8.63 3.99 6.73
CA THR A 20 -9.91 4.15 6.04
C THR A 20 -9.73 3.96 4.54
N ALA A 21 -10.45 3.00 3.98
CA ALA A 21 -10.60 2.89 2.55
C ALA A 21 -11.56 4.00 2.06
N VAL A 22 -11.09 4.75 1.07
CA VAL A 22 -11.83 5.85 0.44
C VAL A 22 -12.13 5.44 -0.98
N GLY A 23 -13.41 5.25 -1.29
CA GLY A 23 -13.90 4.91 -2.61
C GLY A 23 -14.72 6.04 -3.23
N ALA A 24 -14.97 5.95 -4.54
CA ALA A 24 -15.77 6.90 -5.32
C ALA A 24 -15.31 8.36 -5.22
N ALA A 25 -14.05 8.60 -4.86
CA ALA A 25 -13.45 9.92 -4.75
C ALA A 25 -12.39 10.14 -5.83
N ARG A 26 -12.24 11.37 -6.29
CA ARG A 26 -11.08 11.73 -7.10
C ARG A 26 -9.85 11.83 -6.21
N ARG A 27 -8.73 11.39 -6.72
CA ARG A 27 -7.45 11.44 -5.99
C ARG A 27 -7.11 12.86 -5.49
N GLU A 28 -7.40 13.88 -6.31
CA GLU A 28 -7.17 15.29 -5.97
C GLU A 28 -7.97 15.73 -4.74
N ASP A 29 -9.21 15.28 -4.61
CA ASP A 29 -10.07 15.60 -3.46
C ASP A 29 -9.52 14.96 -2.17
N VAL A 30 -8.97 13.74 -2.27
CA VAL A 30 -8.34 13.06 -1.14
C VAL A 30 -7.07 13.78 -0.71
N LEU A 31 -6.21 14.16 -1.66
CA LEU A 31 -4.99 14.90 -1.35
C LEU A 31 -5.27 16.29 -0.77
N ALA A 32 -6.30 16.97 -1.26
CA ALA A 32 -6.73 18.26 -0.71
C ALA A 32 -7.16 18.14 0.77
N VAL A 33 -7.94 17.10 1.10
CA VAL A 33 -8.34 16.86 2.51
C VAL A 33 -7.12 16.53 3.38
N MET A 34 -6.14 15.79 2.86
CA MET A 34 -4.89 15.52 3.59
C MET A 34 -4.09 16.81 3.84
N GLU A 35 -4.05 17.71 2.87
CA GLU A 35 -3.38 19.02 3.00
C GLU A 35 -4.12 19.93 4.01
N GLU A 36 -5.45 20.00 3.92
CA GLU A 36 -6.32 20.73 4.87
C GLU A 36 -6.13 20.27 6.32
N ALA A 37 -5.83 18.98 6.53
CA ALA A 37 -5.54 18.41 7.84
C ALA A 37 -4.21 18.90 8.46
N GLY A 38 -3.33 19.52 7.69
CA GLY A 38 -2.07 20.09 8.18
C GLY A 38 -1.04 19.06 8.64
N GLY A 39 -1.14 17.82 8.18
CA GLY A 39 -0.26 16.70 8.55
C GLY A 39 -0.91 15.66 9.46
N GLY A 40 -0.20 14.54 9.68
CA GLY A 40 -0.69 13.42 10.50
C GLY A 40 -1.69 12.49 9.79
N LEU A 41 -2.02 12.77 8.52
CA LEU A 41 -2.65 11.84 7.60
C LEU A 41 -1.64 11.37 6.56
N TYR A 42 -1.68 10.10 6.24
CA TYR A 42 -0.77 9.44 5.30
C TYR A 42 -1.58 8.67 4.26
N LEU A 43 -1.14 8.75 3.01
CA LEU A 43 -1.62 7.86 1.96
C LEU A 43 -0.90 6.51 2.11
N ALA A 44 -1.61 5.53 2.66
CA ALA A 44 -1.06 4.19 2.88
C ALA A 44 -1.08 3.35 1.60
N MET A 45 -2.17 3.45 0.81
CA MET A 45 -2.32 2.68 -0.42
C MET A 45 -3.00 3.52 -1.51
N ASP A 46 -2.40 3.53 -2.70
CA ASP A 46 -2.97 4.03 -3.95
C ASP A 46 -3.29 2.81 -4.83
N ASN A 47 -4.52 2.29 -4.69
CA ASN A 47 -4.90 1.01 -5.29
C ASN A 47 -5.37 1.16 -6.75
N CYS A 48 -6.17 2.17 -7.03
CA CYS A 48 -6.68 2.49 -8.37
C CYS A 48 -7.21 3.93 -8.39
N PRO A 49 -7.61 4.48 -9.56
CA PRO A 49 -8.10 5.87 -9.66
C PRO A 49 -9.22 6.23 -8.69
N HIS A 50 -10.06 5.27 -8.32
CA HIS A 50 -11.25 5.50 -7.48
C HIS A 50 -11.16 4.84 -6.09
N GLN A 51 -9.98 4.30 -5.69
CA GLN A 51 -9.84 3.71 -4.37
C GLN A 51 -8.45 3.92 -3.78
N LEU A 52 -8.41 4.61 -2.63
CA LEU A 52 -7.21 4.88 -1.85
C LEU A 52 -7.42 4.42 -0.39
N VAL A 53 -6.33 4.27 0.36
CA VAL A 53 -6.41 4.02 1.81
C VAL A 53 -5.60 5.09 2.52
N LEU A 54 -6.27 5.79 3.43
CA LEU A 54 -5.66 6.76 4.33
C LEU A 54 -5.33 6.11 5.67
N CYS A 55 -4.30 6.63 6.33
CA CYS A 55 -3.90 6.25 7.69
C CYS A 55 -3.65 7.49 8.52
N GLY A 56 -4.06 7.47 9.79
CA GLY A 56 -3.85 8.56 10.73
C GLY A 56 -4.41 8.25 12.12
N ASP A 57 -4.34 9.21 13.04
CA ASP A 57 -5.04 9.07 14.32
C ASP A 57 -6.56 9.17 14.14
N ASP A 58 -7.32 8.72 15.16
CA ASP A 58 -8.78 8.66 15.09
C ASP A 58 -9.45 10.03 14.88
N ALA A 59 -8.91 11.08 15.48
CA ALA A 59 -9.52 12.40 15.42
C ALA A 59 -9.35 13.01 14.02
N ARG A 60 -8.13 12.99 13.48
CA ARG A 60 -7.85 13.48 12.12
C ARG A 60 -8.55 12.64 11.07
N MET A 61 -8.58 11.31 11.27
CA MET A 61 -9.28 10.42 10.36
C MET A 61 -10.78 10.70 10.34
N SER A 62 -11.42 10.94 11.49
CA SER A 62 -12.85 11.29 11.55
C SER A 62 -13.16 12.59 10.82
N ALA A 63 -12.32 13.61 10.99
CA ALA A 63 -12.46 14.88 10.28
C ALA A 63 -12.29 14.71 8.75
N ALA A 64 -11.28 13.93 8.33
CA ALA A 64 -11.04 13.64 6.93
C ALA A 64 -12.21 12.87 6.29
N GLU A 65 -12.73 11.84 6.97
CA GLU A 65 -13.89 11.09 6.51
C GLU A 65 -15.12 11.97 6.30
N GLU A 66 -15.37 12.90 7.22
CA GLU A 66 -16.48 13.84 7.08
C GLU A 66 -16.30 14.76 5.87
N GLY A 67 -15.11 15.36 5.72
CA GLY A 67 -14.80 16.21 4.57
C GLY A 67 -14.86 15.46 3.23
N LEU A 68 -14.46 14.19 3.20
CA LEU A 68 -14.54 13.34 2.01
C LEU A 68 -15.98 12.94 1.69
N ARG A 69 -16.79 12.58 2.69
CA ARG A 69 -18.22 12.27 2.48
C ARG A 69 -19.01 13.47 1.94
N GLN A 70 -18.69 14.68 2.40
CA GLN A 70 -19.29 15.92 1.88
C GLN A 70 -18.92 16.14 0.39
N ARG A 71 -17.81 15.58 -0.08
CA ARG A 71 -17.38 15.57 -1.49
C ARG A 71 -17.88 14.34 -2.26
N GLY A 72 -18.75 13.53 -1.66
CA GLY A 72 -19.37 12.36 -2.30
C GLY A 72 -18.58 11.06 -2.19
N ALA A 73 -17.48 11.04 -1.43
CA ALA A 73 -16.71 9.82 -1.23
C ALA A 73 -17.40 8.81 -0.31
N ILE A 74 -17.10 7.55 -0.52
CA ILE A 74 -17.47 6.44 0.36
C ILE A 74 -16.25 6.14 1.26
N CYS A 75 -16.42 6.22 2.57
CA CYS A 75 -15.36 5.98 3.54
C CYS A 75 -15.74 4.77 4.40
N GLU A 76 -14.88 3.76 4.40
CA GLU A 76 -15.00 2.55 5.21
C GLU A 76 -13.76 2.32 6.06
N ARG A 77 -13.90 2.33 7.39
CA ARG A 77 -12.81 2.02 8.31
C ARG A 77 -12.44 0.55 8.25
N LEU A 78 -11.14 0.30 8.10
CA LEU A 78 -10.61 -1.05 8.13
C LEU A 78 -10.56 -1.58 9.57
N ARG A 79 -10.73 -2.91 9.71
CA ARG A 79 -10.81 -3.56 11.03
C ARG A 79 -9.47 -3.62 11.77
N PHE A 80 -8.36 -3.57 11.04
CA PHE A 80 -7.03 -3.56 11.64
C PHE A 80 -6.58 -2.12 11.89
N ARG A 81 -5.83 -1.93 12.99
CA ARG A 81 -5.43 -0.62 13.51
C ARG A 81 -3.90 -0.49 13.57
N ARG A 82 -3.24 -0.85 12.50
CA ARG A 82 -1.78 -0.78 12.39
C ARG A 82 -1.39 0.16 11.26
N PRO A 83 -0.41 1.07 11.44
CA PRO A 83 -0.03 2.07 10.44
C PRO A 83 0.82 1.49 9.31
N TYR A 84 0.44 0.33 8.78
CA TYR A 84 1.13 -0.30 7.67
C TYR A 84 1.22 0.63 6.47
N HIS A 85 2.33 0.55 5.78
CA HIS A 85 2.62 1.31 4.58
C HIS A 85 2.66 2.83 4.78
N THR A 86 3.09 3.26 5.98
CA THR A 86 3.29 4.66 6.32
C THR A 86 4.61 4.88 7.06
N PRO A 87 5.18 6.10 7.08
CA PRO A 87 6.39 6.40 7.85
C PRO A 87 6.27 6.11 9.35
N LEU A 88 5.07 6.02 9.89
CA LEU A 88 4.84 5.63 11.29
C LEU A 88 5.34 4.21 11.60
N PHE A 89 5.60 3.40 10.58
CA PHE A 89 6.13 2.05 10.71
C PHE A 89 7.67 1.99 10.73
N ASP A 90 8.38 3.09 10.43
CA ASP A 90 9.85 3.10 10.31
C ASP A 90 10.58 2.57 11.56
N HIS A 91 10.10 2.87 12.76
CA HIS A 91 10.74 2.43 14.01
C HIS A 91 10.67 0.90 14.25
N ILE A 92 9.84 0.19 13.48
CA ILE A 92 9.70 -1.28 13.55
C ILE A 92 10.59 -1.96 12.49
N CYS A 93 11.18 -1.21 11.57
CA CYS A 93 12.02 -1.78 10.53
C CYS A 93 13.26 -2.51 11.08
N GLY A 94 13.86 -2.05 12.19
CA GLY A 94 15.04 -2.70 12.76
C GLY A 94 14.89 -4.19 13.12
N PRO A 95 13.83 -4.61 13.82
CA PRO A 95 13.51 -6.03 14.00
C PRO A 95 13.31 -6.79 12.69
N LEU A 96 12.67 -6.16 11.69
CA LEU A 96 12.47 -6.77 10.36
C LEU A 96 13.77 -6.94 9.59
N GLU A 97 14.71 -5.99 9.70
CA GLU A 97 16.06 -6.10 9.11
C GLU A 97 16.76 -7.37 9.57
N ARG A 98 16.76 -7.64 10.88
CA ARG A 98 17.37 -8.85 11.44
C ARG A 98 16.71 -10.11 10.91
N PHE A 99 15.39 -10.15 10.86
CA PHE A 99 14.63 -11.27 10.32
C PHE A 99 14.95 -11.53 8.83
N PHE A 100 14.91 -10.50 7.99
CA PHE A 100 15.19 -10.63 6.56
C PHE A 100 16.67 -10.90 6.25
N ALA A 101 17.61 -10.50 7.13
CA ALA A 101 19.02 -10.79 6.97
C ALA A 101 19.32 -12.30 7.01
N GLU A 102 18.56 -13.07 7.79
CA GLU A 102 18.71 -14.51 7.94
C GLU A 102 18.06 -15.32 6.80
N LEU A 103 17.20 -14.69 5.98
CA LEU A 103 16.52 -15.40 4.91
C LEU A 103 17.42 -15.60 3.69
N PRO A 104 17.40 -16.80 3.08
CA PRO A 104 18.10 -17.05 1.83
C PRO A 104 17.35 -16.40 0.67
N VAL A 105 17.75 -15.19 0.32
CA VAL A 105 17.20 -14.42 -0.81
C VAL A 105 18.11 -14.57 -2.03
N ARG A 106 17.52 -14.77 -3.21
CA ARG A 106 18.22 -14.82 -4.51
C ARG A 106 17.57 -13.82 -5.46
N ALA A 107 18.29 -13.48 -6.52
CA ALA A 107 17.74 -12.75 -7.65
C ALA A 107 16.52 -13.49 -8.22
N PRO A 108 15.45 -12.78 -8.60
CA PRO A 108 14.29 -13.42 -9.22
C PRO A 108 14.65 -13.96 -10.61
N GLU A 109 14.16 -15.15 -10.94
CA GLU A 109 14.32 -15.77 -12.27
C GLU A 109 13.28 -15.25 -13.27
N VAL A 110 12.22 -14.67 -12.79
CA VAL A 110 11.18 -13.99 -13.57
C VAL A 110 11.06 -12.54 -13.11
N GLU A 111 10.61 -11.66 -13.98
CA GLU A 111 10.42 -10.27 -13.61
C GLU A 111 9.33 -10.10 -12.55
N ILE A 112 9.66 -9.46 -11.44
CA ILE A 112 8.75 -9.17 -10.34
C ILE A 112 8.70 -7.65 -10.16
N TYR A 113 7.52 -7.08 -10.07
CA TYR A 113 7.32 -5.66 -9.74
C TYR A 113 7.03 -5.47 -8.26
N SER A 114 7.59 -4.42 -7.69
CA SER A 114 7.30 -4.01 -6.31
C SER A 114 6.33 -2.84 -6.29
N CYS A 115 5.23 -2.99 -5.54
CA CYS A 115 4.29 -1.90 -5.32
C CYS A 115 4.85 -0.75 -4.46
N SER A 116 5.98 -0.95 -3.76
CA SER A 116 6.62 0.14 -3.01
C SER A 116 7.41 1.09 -3.90
N THR A 117 7.89 0.61 -5.05
CA THR A 117 8.70 1.39 -5.99
C THR A 117 7.99 1.65 -7.32
N ALA A 118 6.89 0.91 -7.59
CA ALA A 118 6.21 0.85 -8.90
C ALA A 118 7.18 0.50 -10.05
N ALA A 119 8.14 -0.39 -9.77
CA ALA A 119 9.23 -0.76 -10.68
C ALA A 119 9.62 -2.23 -10.50
N PRO A 120 10.38 -2.83 -11.44
CA PRO A 120 10.96 -4.14 -11.27
C PRO A 120 11.79 -4.25 -9.99
N MET A 121 11.75 -5.42 -9.34
CA MET A 121 12.58 -5.73 -8.18
C MET A 121 14.07 -5.62 -8.56
N PRO A 122 14.92 -5.14 -7.64
CA PRO A 122 16.36 -5.12 -7.88
C PRO A 122 16.91 -6.53 -8.10
N PRO A 123 18.01 -6.67 -8.89
CA PRO A 123 18.54 -7.99 -9.20
C PRO A 123 19.42 -8.59 -8.10
N ASP A 124 19.82 -7.82 -7.11
CA ASP A 124 20.72 -8.29 -6.04
C ASP A 124 19.97 -8.55 -4.73
N ALA A 125 20.45 -9.58 -4.00
CA ALA A 125 19.79 -10.07 -2.80
C ALA A 125 19.78 -9.05 -1.64
N GLU A 126 20.77 -8.17 -1.56
CA GLU A 126 20.88 -7.18 -0.48
C GLU A 126 19.78 -6.11 -0.65
N ARG A 127 19.65 -5.55 -1.86
CA ARG A 127 18.59 -4.59 -2.18
C ARG A 127 17.20 -5.19 -2.09
N ILE A 128 17.04 -6.49 -2.43
CA ILE A 128 15.76 -7.19 -2.23
C ILE A 128 15.40 -7.23 -0.74
N ARG A 129 16.37 -7.55 0.14
CA ARG A 129 16.14 -7.56 1.60
C ARG A 129 15.82 -6.16 2.12
N GLU A 130 16.55 -5.15 1.68
CA GLU A 130 16.29 -3.75 2.02
C GLU A 130 14.85 -3.36 1.64
N LEU A 131 14.43 -3.68 0.43
CA LEU A 131 13.07 -3.39 -0.04
C LEU A 131 12.02 -4.20 0.74
N ALA A 132 12.30 -5.46 1.08
CA ALA A 132 11.41 -6.30 1.90
C ALA A 132 11.18 -5.71 3.30
N VAL A 133 12.15 -5.02 3.85
CA VAL A 133 12.01 -4.25 5.10
C VAL A 133 11.25 -2.95 4.84
N ARG A 134 11.74 -2.16 3.90
CA ARG A 134 11.23 -0.79 3.67
C ARG A 134 9.76 -0.76 3.22
N GLN A 135 9.27 -1.79 2.52
CA GLN A 135 7.88 -1.85 2.06
C GLN A 135 6.85 -1.67 3.18
N TRP A 136 7.19 -1.99 4.43
CA TRP A 136 6.28 -1.84 5.57
C TRP A 136 6.04 -0.39 5.96
N ALA A 137 7.00 0.48 5.65
CA ALA A 137 6.94 1.92 5.91
C ALA A 137 6.68 2.77 4.64
N LEU A 138 6.68 2.15 3.47
CA LEU A 138 6.43 2.81 2.19
C LEU A 138 4.99 2.58 1.73
N PRO A 139 4.34 3.55 1.07
CA PRO A 139 2.99 3.38 0.54
C PRO A 139 2.93 2.28 -0.52
N VAL A 140 1.79 1.60 -0.59
CA VAL A 140 1.47 0.70 -1.70
C VAL A 140 1.06 1.54 -2.92
N ARG A 141 1.84 1.49 -3.98
CA ARG A 141 1.62 2.21 -5.25
C ARG A 141 1.08 1.25 -6.32
N PHE A 142 -0.03 0.55 -6.01
CA PHE A 142 -0.54 -0.51 -6.88
C PHE A 142 -0.98 0.03 -8.25
N ARG A 143 -1.70 1.14 -8.28
CA ARG A 143 -2.09 1.81 -9.52
C ARG A 143 -0.89 2.11 -10.42
N GLU A 144 0.14 2.75 -9.87
CA GLU A 144 1.35 3.08 -10.65
C GLU A 144 2.11 1.82 -11.08
N THR A 145 2.06 0.74 -10.27
CA THR A 145 2.67 -0.54 -10.63
C THR A 145 1.96 -1.17 -11.82
N VAL A 146 0.63 -1.15 -11.84
CA VAL A 146 -0.17 -1.63 -12.98
C VAL A 146 0.13 -0.80 -14.24
N GLU A 147 0.20 0.52 -14.11
CA GLU A 147 0.56 1.43 -15.21
C GLU A 147 1.96 1.13 -15.76
N ALA A 148 2.95 0.89 -14.88
CA ALA A 148 4.32 0.53 -15.27
C ALA A 148 4.38 -0.82 -15.98
N MET A 149 3.71 -1.84 -15.46
CA MET A 149 3.60 -3.16 -16.08
C MET A 149 2.92 -3.07 -17.45
N TYR A 150 1.85 -2.29 -17.56
CA TYR A 150 1.18 -2.05 -18.85
C TYR A 150 2.11 -1.34 -19.84
N GLY A 151 2.86 -0.33 -19.40
CA GLY A 151 3.88 0.35 -20.19
C GLY A 151 4.99 -0.56 -20.68
N ALA A 152 5.34 -1.59 -19.88
CA ALA A 152 6.30 -2.64 -20.24
C ALA A 152 5.72 -3.70 -21.21
N GLY A 153 4.46 -3.58 -21.61
CA GLY A 153 3.83 -4.48 -22.59
C GLY A 153 2.96 -5.58 -22.01
N ILE A 154 2.80 -5.66 -20.70
CA ILE A 154 1.91 -6.64 -20.06
C ILE A 154 0.45 -6.27 -20.35
N ARG A 155 -0.36 -7.26 -20.75
CA ARG A 155 -1.76 -7.08 -21.16
C ARG A 155 -2.71 -8.06 -20.49
N ILE A 156 -2.18 -9.11 -19.86
CA ILE A 156 -2.96 -10.13 -19.16
C ILE A 156 -2.51 -10.12 -17.70
N PHE A 157 -3.45 -9.94 -16.81
CA PHE A 157 -3.26 -9.96 -15.36
C PHE A 157 -4.06 -11.11 -14.77
N VAL A 158 -3.47 -11.89 -13.90
CA VAL A 158 -4.14 -13.01 -13.25
C VAL A 158 -4.00 -12.85 -11.74
N GLU A 159 -5.12 -12.62 -11.07
CA GLU A 159 -5.14 -12.60 -9.61
C GLU A 159 -5.10 -14.02 -9.06
N VAL A 160 -4.10 -14.30 -8.23
CA VAL A 160 -4.01 -15.55 -7.48
C VAL A 160 -4.33 -15.27 -6.03
N GLY A 161 -5.60 -15.33 -5.68
CA GLY A 161 -6.08 -15.00 -4.34
C GLY A 161 -7.61 -14.96 -4.25
N PRO A 162 -8.17 -14.81 -3.04
CA PRO A 162 -9.62 -14.71 -2.85
C PRO A 162 -10.14 -13.31 -3.19
N ARG A 163 -11.40 -13.24 -3.64
CA ARG A 163 -12.25 -12.04 -3.76
C ARG A 163 -12.12 -11.18 -5.02
N GLY A 164 -11.08 -11.30 -5.84
CA GLY A 164 -10.96 -10.52 -7.09
C GLY A 164 -10.78 -9.01 -6.90
N ASN A 165 -10.22 -8.58 -5.77
CA ASN A 165 -10.02 -7.16 -5.50
C ASN A 165 -8.96 -6.53 -6.41
N LEU A 166 -7.85 -7.25 -6.62
CA LEU A 166 -6.76 -6.75 -7.46
C LEU A 166 -7.17 -6.69 -8.93
N THR A 167 -7.94 -7.67 -9.40
CA THR A 167 -8.57 -7.66 -10.72
C THR A 167 -9.40 -6.39 -10.91
N SER A 168 -10.25 -6.07 -9.95
CA SER A 168 -11.08 -4.84 -10.01
C SER A 168 -10.23 -3.57 -10.04
N PHE A 169 -9.10 -3.52 -9.35
CA PHE A 169 -8.20 -2.37 -9.37
C PHE A 169 -7.43 -2.25 -10.70
N VAL A 170 -7.08 -3.38 -11.31
CA VAL A 170 -6.49 -3.41 -12.66
C VAL A 170 -7.49 -2.88 -13.67
N ASP A 171 -8.74 -3.39 -13.66
CA ASP A 171 -9.82 -2.97 -14.55
C ASP A 171 -10.12 -1.48 -14.43
N ASP A 172 -10.13 -0.95 -13.20
CA ASP A 172 -10.34 0.48 -12.97
C ASP A 172 -9.16 1.32 -13.46
N THR A 173 -7.93 0.87 -13.24
CA THR A 173 -6.71 1.57 -13.66
C THR A 173 -6.57 1.60 -15.19
N LEU A 174 -6.90 0.51 -15.87
CA LEU A 174 -6.74 0.34 -17.31
C LEU A 174 -8.06 0.48 -18.09
N ARG A 175 -9.10 1.04 -17.50
CA ARG A 175 -10.48 1.11 -18.02
C ARG A 175 -10.58 1.50 -19.50
N ALA A 176 -9.71 2.41 -19.98
CA ALA A 176 -9.72 2.89 -21.37
C ALA A 176 -8.69 2.18 -22.26
N GLN A 177 -8.05 1.11 -21.78
CA GLN A 177 -6.93 0.45 -22.45
C GLN A 177 -7.21 -1.04 -22.65
N PRO A 178 -6.81 -1.64 -23.79
CA PRO A 178 -7.03 -3.07 -24.04
C PRO A 178 -6.23 -3.93 -23.07
N HIS A 179 -6.90 -4.70 -22.24
CA HIS A 179 -6.31 -5.66 -21.28
C HIS A 179 -7.28 -6.78 -20.94
N ALA A 180 -6.82 -7.78 -20.20
CA ALA A 180 -7.62 -8.80 -19.54
C ALA A 180 -7.14 -8.97 -18.10
N ALA A 181 -8.07 -9.00 -17.14
CA ALA A 181 -7.78 -9.18 -15.73
C ALA A 181 -8.78 -10.14 -15.07
#